data_25701a4a45bb6cb861b0673011507a48
#
_entry.id   25701a4a45bb6cb861b0673011507a48
#
_cell.length_a   1.000
_cell.length_b   1.000
_cell.length_c   1.000
_cell.angle_alpha   90.00
_cell.angle_beta   90.00
_cell.angle_gamma   90.00
#
_symmetry.space_group_name_H-M   'P 1'
#
loop_
_entity.id
_entity.type
_entity.pdbx_description
1 polymer ?
#
loop_
_entity_poly.entity_id
_entity_poly.type
_entity_poly.pdbx_seq_one_letter_code
_entity_poly.pdbx_strand_id
1 'polypeptide(L)'
;NFVKAAEKVGFRADVVSRLSQEELGHYDALFIRETTAIDHHTYRLARAAEREGIVVMDDTQSILRCCNKVYLQDAFAYQKVPAPKATFVSSATDEVCEKLIADFGLPLVLKLPESSFSRGVHKAENKEALKARLEQMLAESALVLVQEYIFTEFDWRIGVLGGKPIYACQYFMVRNHWQIYNHQGDRFSSGGFATMPTFEVPKPVLQAAIKAAKAVGDGLYGVDIKQTGNAVYVIEVNDNPSIDSGVEDKYLGKELYELIMQEFADRLEQRGR
;
A
#
# COMPACT_ATOMS: atom_id res chain seq x y z
N ASN A 1 7.10 -10.86 17.57
CA ASN A 1 8.07 -11.38 16.62
C ASN A 1 9.18 -10.35 16.34
N PHE A 2 8.87 -9.08 16.00
CA PHE A 2 9.87 -8.03 15.68
C PHE A 2 10.90 -7.79 16.79
N VAL A 3 10.47 -7.70 18.07
CA VAL A 3 11.41 -7.52 19.21
C VAL A 3 12.43 -8.64 19.26
N LYS A 4 11.97 -9.90 19.17
CA LYS A 4 12.89 -11.05 19.17
C LYS A 4 13.84 -11.08 17.97
N ALA A 5 13.38 -10.62 16.81
CA ALA A 5 14.22 -10.51 15.62
C ALA A 5 15.25 -9.37 15.78
N ALA A 6 14.83 -8.23 16.33
CA ALA A 6 15.72 -7.12 16.62
C ALA A 6 16.85 -7.51 17.60
N GLU A 7 16.49 -8.19 18.70
CA GLU A 7 17.47 -8.71 19.68
C GLU A 7 18.46 -9.68 19.03
N LYS A 8 17.97 -10.56 18.13
CA LYS A 8 18.82 -11.52 17.40
C LYS A 8 19.82 -10.84 16.46
N VAL A 9 19.43 -9.73 15.87
CA VAL A 9 20.29 -8.90 15.00
C VAL A 9 21.24 -8.01 15.81
N GLY A 10 21.04 -7.92 17.13
CA GLY A 10 21.93 -7.17 18.04
C GLY A 10 21.37 -5.83 18.53
N PHE A 11 20.10 -5.54 18.28
CA PHE A 11 19.43 -4.36 18.82
C PHE A 11 18.94 -4.60 20.26
N ARG A 12 18.94 -3.54 21.04
CA ARG A 12 18.03 -3.41 22.17
C ARG A 12 16.71 -2.81 21.63
N ALA A 13 15.59 -3.49 21.80
CA ALA A 13 14.32 -3.11 21.23
C ALA A 13 13.26 -2.86 22.31
N ASP A 14 12.66 -1.69 22.27
CA ASP A 14 11.55 -1.30 23.14
C ASP A 14 10.27 -1.15 22.31
N VAL A 15 9.13 -1.61 22.84
CA VAL A 15 7.82 -1.37 22.26
C VAL A 15 7.17 -0.21 22.99
N VAL A 16 6.89 0.86 22.28
CA VAL A 16 6.33 2.08 22.85
C VAL A 16 5.02 2.44 22.16
N SER A 17 4.02 2.85 22.92
CA SER A 17 2.73 3.31 22.39
C SER A 17 2.68 4.82 22.20
N ARG A 18 3.56 5.55 22.86
CA ARG A 18 3.76 6.99 22.75
C ARG A 18 5.21 7.31 22.99
N LEU A 19 5.73 8.30 22.29
CA LEU A 19 7.11 8.74 22.43
C LEU A 19 7.13 10.27 22.36
N SER A 20 7.72 10.91 23.37
CA SER A 20 8.02 12.33 23.35
C SER A 20 9.25 12.62 22.49
N GLN A 21 9.44 13.86 22.09
CA GLN A 21 10.61 14.24 21.31
C GLN A 21 11.93 14.06 22.10
N GLU A 22 11.90 14.27 23.41
CA GLU A 22 13.08 14.05 24.28
C GLU A 22 13.45 12.56 24.36
N GLU A 23 12.46 11.70 24.52
CA GLU A 23 12.66 10.24 24.55
C GLU A 23 13.16 9.70 23.22
N LEU A 24 12.72 10.32 22.10
CA LEU A 24 13.10 9.91 20.75
C LEU A 24 14.62 9.94 20.54
N GLY A 25 15.31 10.93 21.10
CA GLY A 25 16.78 11.07 21.01
C GLY A 25 17.58 9.93 21.65
N HIS A 26 16.95 9.03 22.40
CA HIS A 26 17.60 7.86 22.99
C HIS A 26 17.65 6.64 22.05
N TYR A 27 17.04 6.73 20.86
CA TYR A 27 16.96 5.64 19.89
C TYR A 27 17.75 5.93 18.63
N ASP A 28 18.35 4.91 18.05
CA ASP A 28 19.07 4.97 16.78
C ASP A 28 18.14 4.68 15.60
N ALA A 29 17.07 3.92 15.82
CA ALA A 29 16.11 3.52 14.81
C ALA A 29 14.67 3.54 15.34
N LEU A 30 13.72 3.85 14.46
CA LEU A 30 12.28 3.84 14.73
C LEU A 30 11.55 3.01 13.68
N PHE A 31 10.84 1.97 14.10
CA PHE A 31 9.95 1.20 13.25
C PHE A 31 8.49 1.48 13.61
N ILE A 32 7.79 2.15 12.72
CA ILE A 32 6.37 2.49 12.90
C ILE A 32 5.52 1.28 12.50
N ARG A 33 4.71 0.79 13.44
CA ARG A 33 3.77 -0.34 13.22
C ARG A 33 2.34 0.04 13.58
N GLU A 34 1.96 1.23 13.19
CA GLU A 34 0.63 1.82 13.39
C GLU A 34 0.19 2.47 12.08
N THR A 35 -1.12 2.65 11.88
CA THR A 35 -1.65 3.30 10.68
C THR A 35 -0.96 4.63 10.43
N THR A 36 -0.49 4.82 9.22
CA THR A 36 0.18 6.02 8.75
C THR A 36 -0.78 6.89 7.95
N ALA A 37 -0.75 8.19 8.20
CA ALA A 37 -1.45 9.21 7.41
C ALA A 37 -0.80 10.58 7.66
N ILE A 38 -0.94 11.51 6.72
CA ILE A 38 -0.31 12.84 6.80
C ILE A 38 -0.82 13.64 8.00
N ASP A 39 -2.09 13.49 8.33
CA ASP A 39 -2.77 14.14 9.46
C ASP A 39 -2.67 13.34 10.78
N HIS A 40 -2.00 12.18 10.76
CA HIS A 40 -1.83 11.31 11.92
C HIS A 40 -0.55 11.64 12.70
N HIS A 41 -0.51 11.25 13.97
CA HIS A 41 0.68 11.47 14.82
C HIS A 41 1.92 10.72 14.34
N THR A 42 1.75 9.59 13.63
CA THR A 42 2.84 8.78 13.07
C THR A 42 3.69 9.56 12.07
N TYR A 43 3.08 10.39 11.22
CA TYR A 43 3.82 11.26 10.31
C TYR A 43 4.67 12.29 11.07
N ARG A 44 4.11 12.91 12.11
CA ARG A 44 4.84 13.87 12.95
C ARG A 44 6.00 13.22 13.68
N LEU A 45 5.79 11.99 14.17
CA LEU A 45 6.82 11.20 14.83
C LEU A 45 7.94 10.83 13.85
N ALA A 46 7.61 10.33 12.66
CA ALA A 46 8.59 10.03 11.60
C ALA A 46 9.43 11.27 11.27
N ARG A 47 8.78 12.42 11.08
CA ARG A 47 9.45 13.69 10.78
C ARG A 47 10.37 14.17 11.92
N ALA A 48 9.96 13.99 13.18
CA ALA A 48 10.80 14.31 14.31
C ALA A 48 12.04 13.40 14.37
N ALA A 49 11.85 12.10 14.17
CA ALA A 49 12.94 11.12 14.14
C ALA A 49 13.96 11.40 13.01
N GLU A 50 13.50 11.74 11.82
CA GLU A 50 14.37 12.11 10.70
C GLU A 50 15.22 13.35 11.01
N ARG A 51 14.67 14.36 11.70
CA ARG A 51 15.40 15.56 12.12
C ARG A 51 16.53 15.26 13.12
N GLU A 52 16.31 14.28 13.99
CA GLU A 52 17.31 13.80 14.94
C GLU A 52 18.31 12.83 14.27
N GLY A 53 18.18 12.57 12.97
CA GLY A 53 19.03 11.64 12.24
C GLY A 53 18.80 10.16 12.60
N ILE A 54 17.64 9.82 13.12
CA ILE A 54 17.22 8.46 13.45
C ILE A 54 16.81 7.73 12.15
N VAL A 55 17.17 6.45 12.03
CA VAL A 55 16.72 5.62 10.92
C VAL A 55 15.24 5.30 11.11
N VAL A 56 14.40 5.73 10.18
CA VAL A 56 12.94 5.57 10.31
C VAL A 56 12.40 4.67 9.20
N MET A 57 11.50 3.77 9.56
CA MET A 57 10.65 3.00 8.64
C MET A 57 9.23 2.96 9.26
N ASP A 58 8.22 3.56 8.63
CA ASP A 58 8.25 4.26 7.35
C ASP A 58 8.69 5.72 7.51
N ASP A 59 9.48 6.16 6.57
CA ASP A 59 9.93 7.55 6.49
C ASP A 59 8.81 8.50 5.98
N THR A 60 9.01 9.80 6.19
CA THR A 60 7.99 10.79 5.83
C THR A 60 7.67 10.84 4.33
N GLN A 61 8.66 10.57 3.47
CA GLN A 61 8.44 10.54 2.02
C GLN A 61 7.61 9.33 1.61
N SER A 62 7.88 8.18 2.21
CA SER A 62 7.08 6.96 1.99
C SER A 62 5.62 7.17 2.39
N ILE A 63 5.38 7.73 3.58
CA ILE A 63 4.02 8.04 4.06
C ILE A 63 3.31 9.01 3.09
N LEU A 64 3.93 10.14 2.73
CA LEU A 64 3.36 11.13 1.82
C LEU A 64 3.00 10.52 0.46
N ARG A 65 3.90 9.73 -0.11
CA ARG A 65 3.75 9.16 -1.45
C ARG A 65 2.70 8.06 -1.49
N CYS A 66 2.67 7.18 -0.49
CA CYS A 66 1.70 6.09 -0.43
C CYS A 66 0.28 6.60 -0.11
N CYS A 67 0.13 7.61 0.75
CA CYS A 67 -1.18 8.16 1.10
C CYS A 67 -1.85 8.92 -0.06
N ASN A 68 -1.12 9.36 -1.08
CA ASN A 68 -1.63 10.21 -2.14
C ASN A 68 -1.74 9.49 -3.49
N LYS A 69 -2.96 9.14 -3.89
CA LYS A 69 -3.23 8.44 -5.16
C LYS A 69 -2.92 9.29 -6.40
N VAL A 70 -2.96 10.62 -6.29
CA VAL A 70 -2.55 11.50 -7.40
C VAL A 70 -1.06 11.32 -7.66
N TYR A 71 -0.25 11.42 -6.60
CA TYR A 71 1.19 11.17 -6.70
C TYR A 71 1.50 9.78 -7.26
N LEU A 72 0.84 8.73 -6.75
CA LEU A 72 1.09 7.36 -7.20
C LEU A 72 0.78 7.18 -8.68
N GLN A 73 -0.34 7.72 -9.19
CA GLN A 73 -0.70 7.63 -10.61
C GLN A 73 0.33 8.35 -11.49
N ASP A 74 0.76 9.55 -11.11
CA ASP A 74 1.78 10.30 -11.84
C ASP A 74 3.13 9.57 -11.82
N ALA A 75 3.54 9.06 -10.66
CA ALA A 75 4.77 8.29 -10.50
C ALA A 75 4.75 7.00 -11.33
N PHE A 76 3.63 6.30 -11.35
CA PHE A 76 3.45 5.10 -12.17
C PHE A 76 3.53 5.41 -13.66
N ALA A 77 2.86 6.47 -14.12
CA ALA A 77 2.92 6.90 -15.51
C ALA A 77 4.36 7.28 -15.90
N TYR A 78 5.04 8.10 -15.11
CA TYR A 78 6.40 8.55 -15.37
C TYR A 78 7.39 7.38 -15.41
N GLN A 79 7.31 6.47 -14.47
CA GLN A 79 8.19 5.30 -14.39
C GLN A 79 7.73 4.13 -15.25
N LYS A 80 6.61 4.25 -15.99
CA LYS A 80 6.02 3.17 -16.80
C LYS A 80 5.74 1.92 -15.97
N VAL A 81 5.23 2.08 -14.76
CA VAL A 81 4.69 0.99 -13.96
C VAL A 81 3.38 0.53 -14.60
N PRO A 82 3.18 -0.77 -14.85
CA PRO A 82 1.91 -1.24 -15.39
C PRO A 82 0.81 -1.03 -14.35
N ALA A 83 -0.17 -0.22 -14.69
CA ALA A 83 -1.32 0.11 -13.83
C ALA A 83 -2.60 0.14 -14.68
N PRO A 84 -3.79 0.00 -14.07
CA PRO A 84 -5.04 0.19 -14.78
C PRO A 84 -5.12 1.60 -15.38
N LYS A 85 -5.83 1.73 -16.50
CA LYS A 85 -6.13 3.05 -17.05
C LYS A 85 -6.91 3.86 -16.02
N ALA A 86 -6.50 5.10 -15.81
CA ALA A 86 -7.11 5.97 -14.83
C ALA A 86 -7.04 7.44 -15.24
N THR A 87 -7.95 8.24 -14.70
CA THR A 87 -7.95 9.70 -14.85
C THR A 87 -8.53 10.36 -13.61
N PHE A 88 -8.24 11.64 -13.44
CA PHE A 88 -8.85 12.46 -12.38
C PHE A 88 -9.95 13.34 -12.97
N VAL A 89 -11.06 13.45 -12.27
CA VAL A 89 -12.16 14.33 -12.63
C VAL A 89 -12.50 15.28 -11.48
N SER A 90 -12.95 16.49 -11.83
CA SER A 90 -13.39 17.54 -10.91
C SER A 90 -14.86 17.95 -11.10
N SER A 91 -15.57 17.24 -11.97
CA SER A 91 -17.01 17.49 -12.23
C SER A 91 -17.72 16.19 -12.57
N ALA A 92 -19.05 16.17 -12.39
CA ALA A 92 -19.93 15.03 -12.64
C ALA A 92 -21.00 15.35 -13.70
N THR A 93 -20.63 16.12 -14.74
CA THR A 93 -21.56 16.44 -15.84
C THR A 93 -21.84 15.21 -16.70
N ASP A 94 -22.93 15.23 -17.46
CA ASP A 94 -23.29 14.11 -18.36
C ASP A 94 -22.19 13.88 -19.40
N GLU A 95 -21.58 14.94 -19.93
CA GLU A 95 -20.48 14.86 -20.91
C GLU A 95 -19.25 14.18 -20.30
N VAL A 96 -18.92 14.50 -19.03
CA VAL A 96 -17.79 13.84 -18.33
C VAL A 96 -18.09 12.36 -18.13
N CYS A 97 -19.31 12.01 -17.69
CA CYS A 97 -19.69 10.61 -17.52
C CYS A 97 -19.66 9.83 -18.83
N GLU A 98 -20.18 10.39 -19.91
CA GLU A 98 -20.17 9.78 -21.25
C GLU A 98 -18.75 9.57 -21.77
N LYS A 99 -17.89 10.56 -21.59
CA LYS A 99 -16.47 10.44 -21.95
C LYS A 99 -15.76 9.35 -21.16
N LEU A 100 -15.97 9.28 -19.85
CA LEU A 100 -15.39 8.23 -19.02
C LEU A 100 -15.81 6.83 -19.46
N ILE A 101 -17.11 6.66 -19.78
CA ILE A 101 -17.63 5.39 -20.25
C ILE A 101 -17.07 5.04 -21.65
N ALA A 102 -16.92 6.02 -22.52
CA ALA A 102 -16.33 5.82 -23.84
C ALA A 102 -14.85 5.43 -23.78
N ASP A 103 -14.07 6.06 -22.87
CA ASP A 103 -12.62 5.87 -22.75
C ASP A 103 -12.25 4.57 -22.00
N PHE A 104 -13.03 4.18 -20.99
CA PHE A 104 -12.69 3.09 -20.06
C PHE A 104 -13.68 1.91 -20.06
N GLY A 105 -14.90 2.10 -20.54
CA GLY A 105 -15.99 1.11 -20.41
C GLY A 105 -16.60 1.09 -19.01
N LEU A 106 -17.56 0.19 -18.81
CA LEU A 106 -18.19 -0.09 -17.51
C LEU A 106 -17.91 -1.55 -17.12
N PRO A 107 -17.84 -1.88 -15.83
CA PRO A 107 -17.95 -0.97 -14.68
C PRO A 107 -16.69 -0.13 -14.48
N LEU A 108 -16.82 0.97 -13.72
CA LEU A 108 -15.73 1.86 -13.34
C LEU A 108 -15.50 1.82 -11.82
N VAL A 109 -14.25 2.03 -11.40
CA VAL A 109 -13.87 2.16 -9.99
C VAL A 109 -13.54 3.62 -9.69
N LEU A 110 -14.18 4.15 -8.65
CA LEU A 110 -13.99 5.52 -8.18
C LEU A 110 -13.28 5.48 -6.84
N LYS A 111 -12.27 6.35 -6.66
CA LYS A 111 -11.48 6.42 -5.43
C LYS A 111 -11.26 7.86 -5.01
N LEU A 112 -11.35 8.14 -3.71
CA LEU A 112 -10.88 9.40 -3.16
C LEU A 112 -9.34 9.43 -3.18
N PRO A 113 -8.69 10.57 -3.49
CA PRO A 113 -7.24 10.68 -3.55
C PRO A 113 -6.53 10.27 -2.25
N GLU A 114 -7.09 10.65 -1.11
CA GLU A 114 -6.55 10.39 0.21
C GLU A 114 -7.50 9.46 1.00
N SER A 115 -7.47 8.17 0.66
CA SER A 115 -8.27 7.16 1.37
C SER A 115 -7.47 5.87 1.54
N SER A 116 -7.68 5.18 2.65
CA SER A 116 -7.04 3.90 3.00
C SER A 116 -8.07 2.83 3.33
N PHE A 117 -7.64 1.57 3.38
CA PHE A 117 -8.48 0.41 3.75
C PHE A 117 -9.76 0.27 2.93
N SER A 118 -9.70 0.50 1.62
CA SER A 118 -10.86 0.46 0.71
C SER A 118 -12.01 1.43 1.09
N ARG A 119 -11.82 2.31 2.06
CA ARG A 119 -12.77 3.37 2.37
C ARG A 119 -12.74 4.41 1.24
N GLY A 120 -13.91 4.86 0.78
CA GLY A 120 -13.99 5.78 -0.36
C GLY A 120 -13.62 5.15 -1.71
N VAL A 121 -13.69 3.80 -1.83
CA VAL A 121 -13.56 3.05 -3.09
C VAL A 121 -14.93 2.49 -3.48
N HIS A 122 -15.43 2.88 -4.64
CA HIS A 122 -16.77 2.52 -5.13
C HIS A 122 -16.72 1.98 -6.55
N LYS A 123 -17.63 1.08 -6.88
CA LYS A 123 -17.81 0.56 -8.22
C LYS A 123 -19.13 1.10 -8.81
N ALA A 124 -19.07 1.64 -10.01
CA ALA A 124 -20.22 2.13 -10.76
C ALA A 124 -20.46 1.22 -11.98
N GLU A 125 -21.65 0.62 -12.06
CA GLU A 125 -21.99 -0.37 -13.08
C GLU A 125 -22.77 0.22 -14.26
N ASN A 126 -23.28 1.44 -14.11
CA ASN A 126 -24.01 2.18 -15.15
C ASN A 126 -23.77 3.69 -15.01
N LYS A 127 -24.26 4.48 -15.99
CA LYS A 127 -24.07 5.93 -16.04
C LYS A 127 -24.71 6.65 -14.86
N GLU A 128 -25.90 6.25 -14.45
CA GLU A 128 -26.66 6.86 -13.35
C GLU A 128 -25.91 6.68 -12.03
N ALA A 129 -25.43 5.45 -11.75
CA ALA A 129 -24.62 5.15 -10.57
C ALA A 129 -23.28 5.89 -10.61
N LEU A 130 -22.63 6.00 -11.77
CA LEU A 130 -21.40 6.76 -11.94
C LEU A 130 -21.61 8.22 -11.59
N LYS A 131 -22.61 8.88 -12.17
CA LYS A 131 -22.92 10.29 -11.94
C LYS A 131 -23.22 10.57 -10.47
N ALA A 132 -24.17 9.83 -9.89
CA ALA A 132 -24.58 10.00 -8.50
C ALA A 132 -23.39 9.80 -7.53
N ARG A 133 -22.52 8.83 -7.81
CA ARG A 133 -21.35 8.59 -6.97
C ARG A 133 -20.29 9.68 -7.12
N LEU A 134 -20.05 10.16 -8.34
CA LEU A 134 -19.14 11.29 -8.58
C LEU A 134 -19.61 12.56 -7.87
N GLU A 135 -20.92 12.90 -7.97
CA GLU A 135 -21.50 14.05 -7.27
C GLU A 135 -21.28 13.96 -5.76
N GLN A 136 -21.53 12.78 -5.18
CA GLN A 136 -21.29 12.57 -3.74
C GLN A 136 -19.82 12.74 -3.37
N MET A 137 -18.90 12.12 -4.10
CA MET A 137 -17.46 12.15 -3.79
C MET A 137 -16.84 13.53 -4.04
N LEU A 138 -17.31 14.27 -5.05
CA LEU A 138 -16.85 15.63 -5.33
C LEU A 138 -17.39 16.67 -4.34
N ALA A 139 -18.39 16.33 -3.53
CA ALA A 139 -18.79 17.15 -2.39
C ALA A 139 -17.76 17.07 -1.23
N GLU A 140 -16.96 16.01 -1.18
CA GLU A 140 -15.96 15.77 -0.13
C GLU A 140 -14.52 16.06 -0.60
N SER A 141 -14.25 15.99 -1.90
CA SER A 141 -12.92 16.13 -2.48
C SER A 141 -12.94 16.92 -3.78
N ALA A 142 -11.94 17.75 -4.00
CA ALA A 142 -11.80 18.51 -5.25
C ALA A 142 -11.59 17.61 -6.49
N LEU A 143 -11.09 16.40 -6.29
CA LEU A 143 -10.79 15.43 -7.35
C LEU A 143 -11.29 14.03 -6.97
N VAL A 144 -11.68 13.27 -7.96
CA VAL A 144 -11.96 11.83 -7.83
C VAL A 144 -11.12 11.09 -8.87
N LEU A 145 -10.40 10.05 -8.45
CA LEU A 145 -9.75 9.11 -9.35
C LEU A 145 -10.80 8.15 -9.91
N VAL A 146 -10.91 8.11 -11.23
CA VAL A 146 -11.73 7.14 -11.96
C VAL A 146 -10.81 6.18 -12.70
N GLN A 147 -11.03 4.88 -12.51
CA GLN A 147 -10.16 3.83 -12.99
C GLN A 147 -10.97 2.72 -13.65
N GLU A 148 -10.43 2.10 -14.71
CA GLU A 148 -11.02 0.89 -15.29
C GLU A 148 -11.11 -0.23 -14.24
N TYR A 149 -12.17 -1.02 -14.31
CA TYR A 149 -12.34 -2.18 -13.44
C TYR A 149 -11.65 -3.40 -14.01
N ILE A 150 -10.79 -4.02 -13.21
CA ILE A 150 -10.12 -5.28 -13.55
C ILE A 150 -10.60 -6.36 -12.59
N PHE A 151 -11.28 -7.37 -13.12
CA PHE A 151 -11.71 -8.53 -12.35
C PHE A 151 -10.54 -9.51 -12.16
N THR A 152 -10.39 -9.99 -10.93
CA THR A 152 -9.47 -11.07 -10.57
C THR A 152 -10.08 -11.90 -9.44
N GLU A 153 -9.74 -13.18 -9.35
CA GLU A 153 -10.18 -14.06 -8.26
C GLU A 153 -9.41 -13.77 -6.96
N PHE A 154 -8.20 -13.26 -7.10
CA PHE A 154 -7.35 -12.83 -5.99
C PHE A 154 -6.48 -11.64 -6.43
N ASP A 155 -5.99 -10.91 -5.46
CA ASP A 155 -4.95 -9.89 -5.63
C ASP A 155 -3.64 -10.39 -5.04
N TRP A 156 -2.53 -10.13 -5.73
CA TRP A 156 -1.20 -10.29 -5.17
C TRP A 156 -0.90 -9.18 -4.16
N ARG A 157 -0.35 -9.54 -3.02
CA ARG A 157 0.37 -8.63 -2.14
C ARG A 157 1.83 -9.05 -2.11
N ILE A 158 2.69 -8.23 -2.69
CA ILE A 158 4.15 -8.46 -2.70
C ILE A 158 4.80 -7.51 -1.70
N GLY A 159 5.43 -8.07 -0.67
CA GLY A 159 6.26 -7.31 0.25
C GLY A 159 7.61 -7.01 -0.38
N VAL A 160 7.97 -5.73 -0.45
CA VAL A 160 9.26 -5.27 -1.01
C VAL A 160 9.99 -4.47 0.06
N LEU A 161 11.22 -4.85 0.36
CA LEU A 161 12.10 -4.19 1.32
C LEU A 161 13.41 -3.80 0.63
N GLY A 162 13.80 -2.53 0.68
CA GLY A 162 15.05 -2.08 0.03
C GLY A 162 15.11 -2.46 -1.46
N GLY A 163 13.96 -2.46 -2.15
CA GLY A 163 13.85 -2.85 -3.56
C GLY A 163 13.89 -4.37 -3.81
N LYS A 164 13.91 -5.23 -2.79
CA LYS A 164 13.92 -6.68 -2.89
C LYS A 164 12.60 -7.29 -2.43
N PRO A 165 11.95 -8.19 -3.20
CA PRO A 165 10.76 -8.91 -2.74
C PRO A 165 11.12 -9.85 -1.59
N ILE A 166 10.39 -9.76 -0.48
CA ILE A 166 10.64 -10.57 0.72
C ILE A 166 9.50 -11.54 1.05
N TYR A 167 8.26 -11.24 0.67
CA TYR A 167 7.14 -12.17 0.79
C TYR A 167 6.15 -11.98 -0.35
N ALA A 168 5.32 -13.00 -0.59
CA ALA A 168 4.24 -12.96 -1.57
C ALA A 168 2.99 -13.66 -1.04
N CYS A 169 1.87 -12.96 -1.09
CA CYS A 169 0.56 -13.48 -0.73
C CYS A 169 -0.43 -13.29 -1.87
N GLN A 170 -1.35 -14.23 -2.02
CA GLN A 170 -2.58 -14.08 -2.78
C GLN A 170 -3.71 -13.83 -1.78
N TYR A 171 -4.42 -12.73 -1.90
CA TYR A 171 -5.62 -12.44 -1.14
C TYR A 171 -6.84 -12.66 -2.00
N PHE A 172 -7.64 -13.66 -1.67
CA PHE A 172 -8.81 -14.04 -2.45
C PHE A 172 -9.96 -13.05 -2.22
N MET A 173 -10.73 -12.81 -3.28
CA MET A 173 -11.95 -11.99 -3.18
C MET A 173 -12.95 -12.67 -2.25
N VAL A 174 -13.68 -11.86 -1.48
CA VAL A 174 -14.81 -12.36 -0.70
C VAL A 174 -15.84 -12.94 -1.65
N ARG A 175 -16.41 -14.10 -1.31
CA ARG A 175 -17.43 -14.77 -2.15
C ARG A 175 -18.57 -13.81 -2.52
N ASN A 176 -18.84 -13.68 -3.81
CA ASN A 176 -19.82 -12.75 -4.37
C ASN A 176 -19.51 -11.26 -4.12
N HIS A 177 -18.24 -10.91 -3.87
CA HIS A 177 -17.81 -9.54 -3.71
C HIS A 177 -16.58 -9.26 -4.60
N TRP A 178 -16.38 -8.01 -4.98
CA TRP A 178 -15.32 -7.59 -5.89
C TRP A 178 -14.05 -7.07 -5.18
N GLN A 179 -14.06 -7.11 -3.86
CA GLN A 179 -12.93 -6.72 -3.00
C GLN A 179 -12.54 -7.87 -2.07
N ILE A 180 -11.30 -7.84 -1.59
CA ILE A 180 -10.76 -8.78 -0.60
C ILE A 180 -11.36 -8.60 0.79
N TYR A 181 -11.93 -7.42 1.07
CA TYR A 181 -12.64 -7.10 2.32
C TYR A 181 -14.08 -6.67 2.02
N ASN A 182 -15.01 -7.15 2.82
CA ASN A 182 -16.38 -6.68 2.80
C ASN A 182 -16.69 -5.95 4.12
N HIS A 183 -16.99 -4.66 4.01
CA HIS A 183 -17.34 -3.79 5.13
C HIS A 183 -18.86 -3.60 5.28
N GLN A 184 -19.67 -4.37 4.56
CA GLN A 184 -21.13 -4.27 4.65
C GLN A 184 -21.65 -5.11 5.82
N GLY A 185 -22.25 -4.45 6.84
CA GLY A 185 -22.83 -5.06 8.03
C GLY A 185 -21.86 -5.22 9.21
N ASP A 186 -22.34 -5.80 10.31
CA ASP A 186 -21.61 -5.99 11.58
C ASP A 186 -20.52 -7.08 11.52
N ARG A 187 -20.32 -7.73 10.39
CA ARG A 187 -19.35 -8.81 10.21
C ARG A 187 -18.30 -8.44 9.18
N PHE A 188 -17.08 -8.27 9.64
CA PHE A 188 -15.89 -8.25 8.79
C PHE A 188 -15.67 -9.64 8.18
N SER A 189 -15.59 -9.76 6.87
CA SER A 189 -15.25 -11.00 6.19
C SER A 189 -14.10 -10.78 5.19
N SER A 190 -13.16 -11.72 5.17
CA SER A 190 -12.07 -11.76 4.20
C SER A 190 -12.17 -13.03 3.34
N GLY A 191 -11.68 -12.98 2.12
CA GLY A 191 -11.76 -14.08 1.15
C GLY A 191 -10.76 -15.21 1.38
N GLY A 192 -9.91 -15.13 2.42
CA GLY A 192 -8.81 -16.06 2.62
C GLY A 192 -7.53 -15.63 1.94
N PHE A 193 -6.47 -16.41 2.12
CA PHE A 193 -5.15 -16.09 1.55
C PHE A 193 -4.35 -17.35 1.27
N ALA A 194 -3.35 -17.22 0.37
CA ALA A 194 -2.29 -18.20 0.16
C ALA A 194 -0.94 -17.48 0.14
N THR A 195 0.03 -17.99 0.89
CA THR A 195 1.39 -17.44 0.95
C THR A 195 2.35 -18.40 0.30
N MET A 196 3.25 -17.89 -0.52
CA MET A 196 4.22 -18.67 -1.25
C MET A 196 5.60 -18.00 -1.29
N PRO A 197 6.67 -18.75 -1.59
CA PRO A 197 7.98 -18.18 -1.79
C PRO A 197 7.99 -17.24 -3.01
N THR A 198 8.77 -16.17 -2.93
CA THR A 198 8.84 -15.17 -4.02
C THR A 198 9.32 -15.76 -5.35
N PHE A 199 10.13 -16.80 -5.33
CA PHE A 199 10.61 -17.45 -6.56
C PHE A 199 9.54 -18.28 -7.31
N GLU A 200 8.41 -18.56 -6.70
CA GLU A 200 7.24 -19.18 -7.35
C GLU A 200 6.27 -18.15 -7.97
N VAL A 201 6.43 -16.87 -7.63
CA VAL A 201 5.60 -15.79 -8.19
C VAL A 201 5.97 -15.52 -9.65
N PRO A 202 5.00 -15.31 -10.55
CA PRO A 202 5.29 -14.97 -11.93
C PRO A 202 6.22 -13.76 -12.04
N LYS A 203 7.28 -13.89 -12.84
CA LYS A 203 8.28 -12.84 -13.03
C LYS A 203 7.71 -11.45 -13.34
N PRO A 204 6.66 -11.29 -14.20
CA PRO A 204 6.05 -9.98 -14.45
C PRO A 204 5.46 -9.34 -13.20
N VAL A 205 4.89 -10.12 -12.28
CA VAL A 205 4.33 -9.63 -11.00
C VAL A 205 5.45 -9.08 -10.12
N LEU A 206 6.53 -9.83 -9.93
CA LEU A 206 7.69 -9.36 -9.15
C LEU A 206 8.33 -8.11 -9.75
N GLN A 207 8.50 -8.07 -11.07
CA GLN A 207 9.07 -6.90 -11.75
C GLN A 207 8.19 -5.66 -11.59
N ALA A 208 6.86 -5.82 -11.70
CA ALA A 208 5.91 -4.74 -11.47
C ALA A 208 5.97 -4.25 -10.01
N ALA A 209 6.04 -5.17 -9.03
CA ALA A 209 6.15 -4.84 -7.62
C ALA A 209 7.42 -4.03 -7.31
N ILE A 210 8.59 -4.51 -7.76
CA ILE A 210 9.88 -3.84 -7.56
C ILE A 210 9.85 -2.43 -8.18
N LYS A 211 9.31 -2.32 -9.39
CA LYS A 211 9.24 -1.06 -10.11
C LYS A 211 8.31 -0.06 -9.43
N ALA A 212 7.18 -0.51 -8.93
CA ALA A 212 6.22 0.30 -8.18
C ALA A 212 6.80 0.76 -6.82
N ALA A 213 7.43 -0.15 -6.07
CA ALA A 213 8.12 0.18 -4.83
C ALA A 213 9.20 1.25 -5.05
N LYS A 214 10.02 1.10 -6.10
CA LYS A 214 11.06 2.08 -6.46
C LYS A 214 10.48 3.46 -6.80
N ALA A 215 9.25 3.53 -7.31
CA ALA A 215 8.57 4.81 -7.55
C ALA A 215 8.23 5.56 -6.25
N VAL A 216 8.13 4.84 -5.14
CA VAL A 216 7.91 5.41 -3.80
C VAL A 216 9.24 5.67 -3.09
N GLY A 217 10.09 4.67 -2.97
CA GLY A 217 11.35 4.77 -2.24
C GLY A 217 12.05 3.43 -2.06
N ASP A 218 12.82 3.31 -0.99
CA ASP A 218 13.59 2.11 -0.62
C ASP A 218 13.13 1.47 0.71
N GLY A 219 11.97 1.89 1.23
CA GLY A 219 11.39 1.39 2.47
C GLY A 219 10.84 -0.04 2.40
N LEU A 220 9.96 -0.33 3.34
CA LEU A 220 9.15 -1.56 3.38
C LEU A 220 7.76 -1.28 2.81
N TYR A 221 7.43 -1.91 1.69
CA TYR A 221 6.16 -1.67 0.99
C TYR A 221 5.40 -2.95 0.74
N GLY A 222 4.07 -2.86 0.82
CA GLY A 222 3.14 -3.87 0.32
C GLY A 222 2.55 -3.42 -1.02
N VAL A 223 2.88 -4.10 -2.10
CA VAL A 223 2.41 -3.75 -3.44
C VAL A 223 1.25 -4.64 -3.83
N ASP A 224 0.09 -4.03 -4.09
CA ASP A 224 -1.12 -4.72 -4.52
C ASP A 224 -1.17 -4.79 -6.05
N ILE A 225 -1.30 -6.00 -6.59
CA ILE A 225 -1.22 -6.26 -8.02
C ILE A 225 -2.35 -7.20 -8.44
N LYS A 226 -3.06 -6.82 -9.49
CA LYS A 226 -3.98 -7.69 -10.22
C LYS A 226 -3.27 -8.33 -11.41
N GLN A 227 -3.61 -9.58 -11.67
CA GLN A 227 -3.08 -10.33 -12.80
C GLN A 227 -4.21 -10.99 -13.58
N THR A 228 -4.29 -10.71 -14.88
CA THR A 228 -5.22 -11.38 -15.82
C THR A 228 -4.43 -11.97 -16.98
N GLY A 229 -4.30 -13.31 -16.99
CA GLY A 229 -3.41 -13.97 -17.94
C GLY A 229 -1.97 -13.49 -17.79
N ASN A 230 -1.39 -12.92 -18.84
CA ASN A 230 -0.04 -12.36 -18.84
C ASN A 230 0.03 -10.88 -18.48
N ALA A 231 -1.11 -10.19 -18.38
CA ALA A 231 -1.15 -8.77 -18.02
C ALA A 231 -1.15 -8.60 -16.50
N VAL A 232 -0.36 -7.65 -16.03
CA VAL A 232 -0.25 -7.29 -14.61
C VAL A 232 -0.55 -5.81 -14.42
N TYR A 233 -1.19 -5.47 -13.30
CA TYR A 233 -1.64 -4.11 -13.01
C TYR A 233 -1.39 -3.80 -11.54
N VAL A 234 -0.50 -2.87 -11.26
CA VAL A 234 -0.28 -2.35 -9.91
C VAL A 234 -1.47 -1.47 -9.53
N ILE A 235 -2.12 -1.81 -8.45
CA ILE A 235 -3.29 -1.11 -7.93
C ILE A 235 -2.92 -0.05 -6.91
N GLU A 236 -1.98 -0.39 -6.02
CA GLU A 236 -1.56 0.47 -4.91
C GLU A 236 -0.19 0.04 -4.38
N VAL A 237 0.55 0.98 -3.81
CA VAL A 237 1.71 0.72 -2.96
C VAL A 237 1.37 1.24 -1.57
N ASN A 238 1.48 0.37 -0.59
CA ASN A 238 1.21 0.69 0.81
C ASN A 238 2.53 0.75 1.59
N ASP A 239 2.76 1.84 2.29
CA ASP A 239 3.69 1.90 3.39
C ASP A 239 3.11 1.14 4.60
N ASN A 240 3.92 0.84 5.58
CA ASN A 240 3.49 0.07 6.76
C ASN A 240 2.59 -1.13 6.44
N PRO A 241 2.98 -2.03 5.52
CA PRO A 241 2.16 -3.17 5.12
C PRO A 241 1.91 -4.11 6.29
N SER A 242 0.76 -4.78 6.27
CA SER A 242 0.47 -5.85 7.25
C SER A 242 1.54 -6.93 7.19
N ILE A 243 1.96 -7.39 8.36
CA ILE A 243 2.80 -8.57 8.57
C ILE A 243 2.21 -9.32 9.74
N ASP A 244 1.17 -10.10 9.45
CA ASP A 244 0.41 -10.84 10.43
C ASP A 244 0.99 -12.26 10.58
N SER A 245 1.07 -12.72 11.82
CA SER A 245 1.58 -14.05 12.11
C SER A 245 0.66 -15.13 11.54
N GLY A 246 1.24 -16.03 10.74
CA GLY A 246 0.51 -17.08 10.04
C GLY A 246 -0.07 -16.66 8.70
N VAL A 247 0.13 -15.40 8.29
CA VAL A 247 -0.27 -14.86 6.97
C VAL A 247 0.98 -14.55 6.14
N GLU A 248 1.52 -13.35 6.23
CA GLU A 248 2.68 -12.93 5.44
C GLU A 248 3.96 -13.66 5.85
N ASP A 249 4.09 -14.04 7.12
CA ASP A 249 5.23 -14.80 7.64
C ASP A 249 5.11 -16.32 7.43
N LYS A 250 4.00 -16.81 6.85
CA LYS A 250 3.72 -18.25 6.79
C LYS A 250 4.80 -19.07 6.08
N TYR A 251 5.46 -18.50 5.08
CA TYR A 251 6.56 -19.18 4.38
C TYR A 251 7.91 -19.00 5.09
N LEU A 252 8.34 -17.77 5.32
CA LEU A 252 9.65 -17.46 5.91
C LEU A 252 9.66 -17.61 7.45
N GLY A 253 8.52 -17.57 8.10
CA GLY A 253 8.43 -17.63 9.55
C GLY A 253 9.20 -16.48 10.22
N LYS A 254 10.11 -16.83 11.12
CA LYS A 254 10.92 -15.84 11.85
C LYS A 254 11.92 -15.09 10.97
N GLU A 255 12.36 -15.69 9.89
CA GLU A 255 13.32 -15.11 8.96
C GLU A 255 12.79 -13.81 8.33
N LEU A 256 11.48 -13.72 8.06
CA LEU A 256 10.87 -12.48 7.55
C LEU A 256 11.13 -11.29 8.48
N TYR A 257 10.96 -11.48 9.78
CA TYR A 257 11.20 -10.42 10.77
C TYR A 257 12.69 -10.09 10.91
N GLU A 258 13.56 -11.10 10.81
CA GLU A 258 15.02 -10.94 10.85
C GLU A 258 15.52 -10.14 9.64
N LEU A 259 15.01 -10.41 8.44
CA LEU A 259 15.33 -9.63 7.24
C LEU A 259 14.97 -8.15 7.39
N ILE A 260 13.82 -7.85 7.99
CA ILE A 260 13.39 -6.46 8.21
C ILE A 260 14.28 -5.78 9.25
N MET A 261 14.65 -6.47 10.33
CA MET A 261 15.53 -5.90 11.35
C MET A 261 16.98 -5.76 10.84
N GLN A 262 17.43 -6.67 9.97
CA GLN A 262 18.73 -6.56 9.33
C GLN A 262 18.83 -5.32 8.44
N GLU A 263 17.75 -4.96 7.72
CA GLU A 263 17.72 -3.72 6.94
C GLU A 263 17.95 -2.47 7.81
N PHE A 264 17.44 -2.45 9.05
CA PHE A 264 17.75 -1.37 9.99
C PHE A 264 19.23 -1.34 10.37
N ALA A 265 19.83 -2.50 10.63
CA ALA A 265 21.25 -2.59 10.95
C ALA A 265 22.11 -2.09 9.77
N ASP A 266 21.80 -2.54 8.56
CA ASP A 266 22.52 -2.14 7.34
C ASP A 266 22.42 -0.62 7.11
N ARG A 267 21.26 -0.01 7.35
CA ARG A 267 21.06 1.45 7.25
C ARG A 267 21.82 2.23 8.31
N LEU A 268 21.90 1.71 9.53
CA LEU A 268 22.69 2.32 10.60
C LEU A 268 24.18 2.26 10.29
N GLU A 269 24.68 1.12 9.81
CA GLU A 269 26.08 0.98 9.37
C GLU A 269 26.44 1.96 8.25
N GLN A 270 25.57 2.09 7.25
CA GLN A 270 25.75 3.05 6.15
C GLN A 270 25.79 4.52 6.63
N ARG A 271 25.15 4.83 7.73
CA ARG A 271 25.20 6.17 8.36
C ARG A 271 26.41 6.35 9.28
N GLY A 272 27.19 5.30 9.53
CA GLY A 272 28.35 5.34 10.43
C GLY A 272 27.98 5.34 11.91
N ARG A 273 26.87 4.71 12.25
CA ARG A 273 26.38 4.55 13.63
C ARG A 273 26.30 3.09 14.05
#